data_d3ed96169447cb79f540a3d8f00b0e0c
#
_entry.id   d3ed96169447cb79f540a3d8f00b0e0c
#
_cell.length_a   1.000
_cell.length_b   1.000
_cell.length_c   1.000
_cell.angle_alpha   90.00
_cell.angle_beta   90.00
_cell.angle_gamma   90.00
#
_symmetry.space_group_name_H-M   'P 1'
#
loop_
_entity.id
_entity.type
_entity.pdbx_description
1 polymer ?
#
loop_
_entity_poly.entity_id
_entity_poly.type
_entity_poly.pdbx_seq_one_letter_code
_entity_poly.pdbx_strand_id
1 'polypeptide(L)'
;MKCAVITDLHANREAVEAVLDHARSQGAERWVLLGDFVGYGADPGWVVDQVRALVRQGAIAVMGNHDQAVVRGASPSMRADARHVVEWTRAQLDASQLDFLASLPMTQRHGDQFYVHANAWAPAGWEYITGRAEAVRSLHATDCRYTFCGHMHEPKLFHLSGIGKAGDFVPTPGVAIPLPPHRQWLVIPGSVGQPRDGNPAAC
;
A
#
# COMPACT_ATOMS: atom_id res chain seq x y z
N MET A 1 -19.34 -9.70 1.95
CA MET A 1 -18.28 -9.18 2.86
C MET A 1 -17.48 -8.13 2.11
N LYS A 2 -17.49 -6.87 2.55
CA LYS A 2 -16.71 -5.77 1.95
C LYS A 2 -15.30 -5.75 2.51
N CYS A 3 -14.31 -5.46 1.64
CA CYS A 3 -12.91 -5.32 2.03
C CYS A 3 -12.43 -3.90 1.71
N ALA A 4 -11.88 -3.21 2.69
CA ALA A 4 -11.16 -1.97 2.47
C ALA A 4 -9.70 -2.29 2.15
N VAL A 5 -9.19 -1.71 1.06
CA VAL A 5 -7.79 -1.78 0.67
C VAL A 5 -7.22 -0.37 0.77
N ILE A 6 -6.29 -0.16 1.68
CA ILE A 6 -5.66 1.13 1.95
C ILE A 6 -4.13 1.01 1.91
N THR A 7 -3.45 2.09 1.60
CA THR A 7 -2.00 2.11 1.40
C THR A 7 -1.38 3.47 1.72
N ASP A 8 -0.08 3.50 1.93
CA ASP A 8 0.71 4.74 2.01
C ASP A 8 0.13 5.69 3.08
N LEU A 9 0.04 5.19 4.32
CA LEU A 9 -0.54 5.90 5.47
C LEU A 9 0.36 7.03 5.96
N HIS A 10 1.69 6.83 5.83
CA HIS A 10 2.72 7.84 6.05
C HIS A 10 2.57 8.62 7.35
N ALA A 11 2.30 7.93 8.48
CA ALA A 11 2.18 8.54 9.79
C ALA A 11 1.21 9.74 9.86
N ASN A 12 0.23 9.81 8.93
CA ASN A 12 -0.79 10.85 8.87
C ASN A 12 -2.03 10.39 9.64
N ARG A 13 -2.05 10.68 10.94
CA ARG A 13 -3.10 10.24 11.86
C ARG A 13 -4.49 10.68 11.39
N GLU A 14 -4.67 11.95 11.07
CA GLU A 14 -5.96 12.52 10.70
C GLU A 14 -6.55 11.86 9.45
N ALA A 15 -5.71 11.62 8.44
CA ALA A 15 -6.13 10.93 7.23
C ALA A 15 -6.50 9.47 7.51
N VAL A 16 -5.72 8.78 8.36
CA VAL A 16 -5.99 7.39 8.74
C VAL A 16 -7.30 7.28 9.53
N GLU A 17 -7.53 8.15 10.52
CA GLU A 17 -8.81 8.19 11.26
C GLU A 17 -9.99 8.38 10.31
N ALA A 18 -9.92 9.36 9.41
CA ALA A 18 -10.99 9.66 8.47
C ALA A 18 -11.27 8.49 7.52
N VAL A 19 -10.25 7.84 6.97
CA VAL A 19 -10.41 6.69 6.06
C VAL A 19 -10.95 5.47 6.78
N LEU A 20 -10.48 5.17 7.99
CA LEU A 20 -10.99 4.06 8.77
C LEU A 20 -12.48 4.23 9.11
N ASP A 21 -12.88 5.43 9.53
CA ASP A 21 -14.28 5.73 9.86
C ASP A 21 -15.17 5.70 8.61
N HIS A 22 -14.68 6.26 7.50
CA HIS A 22 -15.38 6.17 6.22
C HIS A 22 -15.58 4.71 5.79
N ALA A 23 -14.53 3.90 5.79
CA ALA A 23 -14.63 2.50 5.38
C ALA A 23 -15.59 1.69 6.28
N ARG A 24 -15.56 1.92 7.61
CA ARG A 24 -16.54 1.33 8.54
C ARG A 24 -17.96 1.75 8.21
N SER A 25 -18.21 3.04 7.94
CA SER A 25 -19.53 3.54 7.55
C SER A 25 -20.03 2.93 6.25
N GLN A 26 -19.13 2.55 5.34
CA GLN A 26 -19.43 1.81 4.11
C GLN A 26 -19.63 0.30 4.34
N GLY A 27 -19.48 -0.18 5.56
CA GLY A 27 -19.63 -1.59 5.93
C GLY A 27 -18.43 -2.46 5.56
N ALA A 28 -17.22 -1.93 5.61
CA ALA A 28 -16.01 -2.73 5.49
C ALA A 28 -15.87 -3.68 6.70
N GLU A 29 -15.72 -4.97 6.40
CA GLU A 29 -15.58 -6.04 7.40
C GLU A 29 -14.16 -6.64 7.38
N ARG A 30 -13.41 -6.42 6.31
CA ARG A 30 -12.04 -6.88 6.12
C ARG A 30 -11.14 -5.73 5.72
N TRP A 31 -9.85 -5.87 6.06
CA TRP A 31 -8.85 -4.83 5.82
C TRP A 31 -7.63 -5.42 5.15
N VAL A 32 -7.12 -4.68 4.18
CA VAL A 32 -5.82 -4.92 3.52
C VAL A 32 -5.03 -3.62 3.56
N LEU A 33 -3.81 -3.71 4.04
CA LEU A 33 -2.90 -2.60 4.32
C LEU A 33 -1.62 -2.83 3.50
N LEU A 34 -1.38 -2.02 2.47
CA LEU A 34 -0.36 -2.30 1.47
C LEU A 34 1.01 -1.65 1.76
N GLY A 35 1.29 -1.33 3.03
CA GLY A 35 2.60 -0.81 3.45
C GLY A 35 2.70 0.71 3.47
N ASP A 36 3.90 1.18 3.78
CA ASP A 36 4.25 2.58 4.03
C ASP A 36 3.38 3.20 5.13
N PHE A 37 3.40 2.53 6.29
CA PHE A 37 2.66 2.98 7.47
C PHE A 37 3.32 4.19 8.10
N VAL A 38 4.64 4.32 7.97
CA VAL A 38 5.46 5.39 8.55
C VAL A 38 6.16 6.24 7.47
N GLY A 39 6.89 7.23 7.93
CA GLY A 39 7.57 8.22 7.07
C GLY A 39 6.67 9.41 6.75
N TYR A 40 7.28 10.56 6.49
CA TYR A 40 6.70 11.86 6.19
C TYR A 40 5.87 12.51 7.32
N GLY A 41 4.80 11.87 7.79
CA GLY A 41 3.87 12.44 8.77
C GLY A 41 4.37 12.38 10.21
N ALA A 42 3.59 12.97 11.12
CA ALA A 42 4.02 13.31 12.47
C ALA A 42 3.70 12.25 13.54
N ASP A 43 2.82 11.29 13.25
CA ASP A 43 2.28 10.34 14.24
C ASP A 43 2.61 8.86 13.95
N PRO A 44 3.90 8.48 13.74
CA PRO A 44 4.25 7.12 13.34
C PRO A 44 3.86 6.07 14.38
N GLY A 45 4.05 6.34 15.67
CA GLY A 45 3.70 5.40 16.74
C GLY A 45 2.21 5.10 16.79
N TRP A 46 1.38 6.13 16.68
CA TRP A 46 -0.07 5.96 16.66
C TRP A 46 -0.53 5.15 15.44
N VAL A 47 -0.01 5.45 14.24
CA VAL A 47 -0.39 4.73 13.02
C VAL A 47 0.04 3.26 13.10
N VAL A 48 1.26 2.97 13.56
CA VAL A 48 1.73 1.59 13.75
C VAL A 48 0.82 0.82 14.71
N ASP A 49 0.37 1.45 15.80
CA ASP A 49 -0.54 0.82 16.75
C ASP A 49 -1.92 0.52 16.15
N GLN A 50 -2.46 1.41 15.30
CA GLN A 50 -3.70 1.16 14.57
C GLN A 50 -3.56 -0.01 13.60
N VAL A 51 -2.48 -0.04 12.80
CA VAL A 51 -2.19 -1.15 11.88
C VAL A 51 -2.06 -2.47 12.65
N ARG A 52 -1.30 -2.47 13.75
CA ARG A 52 -1.12 -3.64 14.62
C ARG A 52 -2.45 -4.14 15.19
N ALA A 53 -3.34 -3.22 15.60
CA ALA A 53 -4.67 -3.58 16.09
C ALA A 53 -5.54 -4.23 14.99
N LEU A 54 -5.51 -3.70 13.76
CA LEU A 54 -6.23 -4.29 12.63
C LEU A 54 -5.66 -5.67 12.25
N VAL A 55 -4.34 -5.85 12.26
CA VAL A 55 -3.69 -7.14 11.98
C VAL A 55 -4.08 -8.20 13.03
N ARG A 56 -4.15 -7.82 14.31
CA ARG A 56 -4.66 -8.71 15.37
C ARG A 56 -6.13 -9.13 15.17
N GLN A 57 -6.91 -8.34 14.45
CA GLN A 57 -8.30 -8.63 14.06
C GLN A 57 -8.40 -9.38 12.72
N GLY A 58 -7.26 -9.77 12.13
CA GLY A 58 -7.23 -10.56 10.89
C GLY A 58 -7.04 -9.75 9.61
N ALA A 59 -6.62 -8.49 9.71
CA ALA A 59 -6.23 -7.72 8.53
C ALA A 59 -4.97 -8.29 7.87
N ILE A 60 -4.92 -8.22 6.55
CA ILE A 60 -3.70 -8.47 5.77
C ILE A 60 -2.86 -7.18 5.78
N ALA A 61 -1.56 -7.30 6.05
CA ALA A 61 -0.63 -6.19 5.96
C ALA A 61 0.68 -6.64 5.30
N VAL A 62 1.25 -5.81 4.45
CA VAL A 62 2.58 -6.02 3.83
C VAL A 62 3.50 -4.86 4.17
N MET A 63 4.82 -5.10 4.10
CA MET A 63 5.84 -4.11 4.37
C MET A 63 6.00 -3.14 3.18
N GLY A 64 6.09 -1.84 3.45
CA GLY A 64 6.50 -0.83 2.49
C GLY A 64 7.98 -0.46 2.59
N ASN A 65 8.46 0.35 1.65
CA ASN A 65 9.87 0.76 1.62
C ASN A 65 10.24 1.71 2.78
N HIS A 66 9.31 2.58 3.21
CA HIS A 66 9.53 3.43 4.38
C HIS A 66 9.56 2.61 5.68
N ASP A 67 8.67 1.61 5.81
CA ASP A 67 8.68 0.70 6.94
C ASP A 67 10.01 -0.05 7.03
N GLN A 68 10.48 -0.59 5.88
CA GLN A 68 11.77 -1.28 5.81
C GLN A 68 12.94 -0.36 6.14
N ALA A 69 12.94 0.88 5.64
CA ALA A 69 14.00 1.84 5.91
C ALA A 69 14.08 2.18 7.40
N VAL A 70 12.95 2.37 8.06
CA VAL A 70 12.88 2.63 9.50
C VAL A 70 13.36 1.43 10.32
N VAL A 71 12.99 0.21 9.94
CA VAL A 71 13.45 -1.02 10.61
C VAL A 71 14.96 -1.22 10.44
N ARG A 72 15.49 -1.06 9.24
CA ARG A 72 16.92 -1.26 8.95
C ARG A 72 17.82 -0.12 9.43
N GLY A 73 17.23 1.06 9.63
CA GLY A 73 17.94 2.32 9.85
C GLY A 73 18.37 2.99 8.53
N ALA A 74 18.71 4.26 8.64
CA ALA A 74 19.09 5.08 7.48
C ALA A 74 20.38 4.58 6.83
N SER A 75 20.34 4.40 5.49
CA SER A 75 21.54 4.05 4.72
C SER A 75 22.44 5.28 4.49
N PRO A 76 23.77 5.14 4.53
CA PRO A 76 24.70 6.20 4.15
C PRO A 76 24.48 6.73 2.71
N SER A 77 23.95 5.92 1.83
CA SER A 77 23.64 6.28 0.43
C SER A 77 22.36 7.11 0.26
N MET A 78 21.55 7.22 1.30
CA MET A 78 20.33 8.05 1.25
C MET A 78 20.68 9.54 1.18
N ARG A 79 19.85 10.30 0.49
CA ARG A 79 19.89 11.76 0.55
C ARG A 79 19.69 12.24 2.00
N ALA A 80 20.28 13.39 2.34
CA ALA A 80 20.28 13.89 3.72
C ALA A 80 18.87 14.10 4.28
N ASP A 81 17.94 14.62 3.47
CA ASP A 81 16.54 14.82 3.82
C ASP A 81 15.82 13.48 4.12
N ALA A 82 15.98 12.49 3.24
CA ALA A 82 15.39 11.17 3.43
C ALA A 82 15.96 10.45 4.67
N ARG A 83 17.27 10.58 4.90
CA ARG A 83 17.94 10.03 6.09
C ARG A 83 17.36 10.64 7.36
N HIS A 84 17.23 11.97 7.39
CA HIS A 84 16.66 12.67 8.54
C HIS A 84 15.24 12.18 8.87
N VAL A 85 14.39 11.99 7.84
CA VAL A 85 13.03 11.46 8.04
C VAL A 85 13.07 10.04 8.65
N VAL A 86 13.94 9.16 8.14
CA VAL A 86 14.08 7.80 8.67
C VAL A 86 14.55 7.80 10.12
N GLU A 87 15.60 8.57 10.43
CA GLU A 87 16.17 8.68 11.78
C GLU A 87 15.16 9.25 12.77
N TRP A 88 14.48 10.34 12.39
CA TRP A 88 13.44 10.95 13.22
C TRP A 88 12.29 9.97 13.47
N THR A 89 11.75 9.36 12.43
CA THR A 89 10.64 8.39 12.53
C THR A 89 11.03 7.24 13.46
N ARG A 90 12.24 6.69 13.29
CA ARG A 90 12.73 5.59 14.11
C ARG A 90 12.83 5.98 15.60
N ALA A 91 13.21 7.23 15.89
CA ALA A 91 13.29 7.73 17.26
C ALA A 91 11.92 7.95 17.93
N GLN A 92 10.83 8.01 17.15
CA GLN A 92 9.46 8.11 17.68
C GLN A 92 8.82 6.73 17.98
N LEU A 93 9.45 5.64 17.55
CA LEU A 93 8.91 4.28 17.69
C LEU A 93 9.59 3.54 18.84
N ASP A 94 8.79 2.80 19.61
CA ASP A 94 9.33 1.87 20.61
C ASP A 94 9.80 0.55 19.98
N ALA A 95 10.49 -0.28 20.78
CA ALA A 95 11.04 -1.55 20.32
C ALA A 95 9.94 -2.49 19.81
N SER A 96 8.77 -2.52 20.45
CA SER A 96 7.66 -3.40 20.06
C SER A 96 7.01 -2.97 18.74
N GLN A 97 7.02 -1.68 18.44
CA GLN A 97 6.53 -1.13 17.18
C GLN A 97 7.51 -1.43 16.04
N LEU A 98 8.81 -1.29 16.29
CA LEU A 98 9.86 -1.68 15.34
C LEU A 98 9.84 -3.19 15.04
N ASP A 99 9.68 -4.02 16.07
CA ASP A 99 9.55 -5.48 15.91
C ASP A 99 8.30 -5.85 15.10
N PHE A 100 7.19 -5.17 15.32
CA PHE A 100 5.99 -5.36 14.52
C PHE A 100 6.22 -5.02 13.05
N LEU A 101 6.80 -3.85 12.74
CA LEU A 101 7.15 -3.48 11.36
C LEU A 101 8.11 -4.51 10.73
N ALA A 102 9.13 -4.96 11.48
CA ALA A 102 10.09 -5.97 11.03
C ALA A 102 9.44 -7.33 10.72
N SER A 103 8.32 -7.66 11.38
CA SER A 103 7.59 -8.91 11.18
C SER A 103 6.70 -8.94 9.93
N LEU A 104 6.49 -7.80 9.29
CA LEU A 104 5.61 -7.71 8.13
C LEU A 104 6.21 -8.42 6.91
N PRO A 105 5.44 -9.24 6.19
CA PRO A 105 5.90 -9.87 4.96
C PRO A 105 5.97 -8.88 3.81
N MET A 106 6.82 -9.16 2.83
CA MET A 106 6.93 -8.36 1.61
C MET A 106 5.73 -8.53 0.68
N THR A 107 5.09 -9.70 0.73
CA THR A 107 3.93 -10.04 -0.09
C THR A 107 2.98 -10.94 0.69
N GLN A 108 1.71 -10.89 0.33
CA GLN A 108 0.69 -11.81 0.84
C GLN A 108 -0.22 -12.26 -0.29
N ARG A 109 -0.76 -13.49 -0.15
CA ARG A 109 -1.78 -14.03 -1.06
C ARG A 109 -3.01 -14.47 -0.28
N HIS A 110 -4.18 -14.15 -0.80
CA HIS A 110 -5.45 -14.66 -0.29
C HIS A 110 -6.36 -15.07 -1.45
N GLY A 111 -6.51 -16.37 -1.65
CA GLY A 111 -7.22 -16.91 -2.81
C GLY A 111 -6.57 -16.47 -4.13
N ASP A 112 -7.33 -15.75 -4.94
CA ASP A 112 -6.94 -15.23 -6.26
C ASP A 112 -6.47 -13.75 -6.22
N GLN A 113 -6.12 -13.27 -5.02
CA GLN A 113 -5.67 -11.91 -4.74
C GLN A 113 -4.22 -11.92 -4.26
N PHE A 114 -3.39 -11.08 -4.84
CA PHE A 114 -1.99 -10.87 -4.48
C PHE A 114 -1.79 -9.44 -3.97
N TYR A 115 -1.10 -9.31 -2.85
CA TYR A 115 -0.84 -8.05 -2.17
C TYR A 115 0.65 -7.80 -2.05
N VAL A 116 1.09 -6.64 -2.47
CA VAL A 116 2.49 -6.21 -2.44
C VAL A 116 2.53 -4.68 -2.33
N HIS A 117 3.58 -4.11 -1.75
CA HIS A 117 3.64 -2.65 -1.66
C HIS A 117 3.93 -2.01 -3.02
N ALA A 118 5.00 -2.42 -3.73
CA ALA A 118 5.42 -1.79 -4.99
C ALA A 118 5.04 -2.62 -6.23
N ASN A 119 5.66 -3.79 -6.42
CA ASN A 119 5.46 -4.63 -7.59
C ASN A 119 5.69 -6.11 -7.27
N ALA A 120 5.13 -7.01 -8.08
CA ALA A 120 5.19 -8.45 -7.84
C ALA A 120 6.46 -9.12 -8.37
N TRP A 121 7.21 -8.52 -9.31
CA TRP A 121 8.41 -9.16 -9.89
C TRP A 121 9.67 -9.00 -9.04
N ALA A 122 9.76 -7.95 -8.25
CA ALA A 122 10.88 -7.66 -7.35
C ALA A 122 10.40 -6.86 -6.13
N PRO A 123 9.62 -7.48 -5.21
CA PRO A 123 8.98 -6.76 -4.11
C PRO A 123 9.93 -5.90 -3.27
N ALA A 124 11.16 -6.39 -3.02
CA ALA A 124 12.18 -5.68 -2.25
C ALA A 124 13.01 -4.67 -3.07
N GLY A 125 12.76 -4.56 -4.36
CA GLY A 125 13.44 -3.62 -5.26
C GLY A 125 12.78 -2.24 -5.30
N TRP A 126 11.53 -2.14 -4.86
CA TRP A 126 10.75 -0.90 -4.78
C TRP A 126 10.62 -0.15 -6.12
N GLU A 127 10.72 -0.88 -7.25
CA GLU A 127 10.53 -0.26 -8.57
C GLU A 127 9.08 0.19 -8.76
N TYR A 128 8.89 1.39 -9.28
CA TYR A 128 7.58 1.97 -9.55
C TYR A 128 6.87 1.31 -10.73
N ILE A 129 5.54 1.29 -10.69
CA ILE A 129 4.69 0.93 -11.83
C ILE A 129 4.25 2.23 -12.52
N THR A 130 5.09 2.73 -13.41
CA THR A 130 4.88 4.02 -14.08
C THR A 130 3.93 3.92 -15.27
N GLY A 131 3.74 2.72 -15.82
CA GLY A 131 2.91 2.52 -16.99
C GLY A 131 2.52 1.06 -17.23
N ARG A 132 1.99 0.83 -18.44
CA ARG A 132 1.47 -0.51 -18.84
C ARG A 132 2.55 -1.59 -18.87
N ALA A 133 3.78 -1.23 -19.23
CA ALA A 133 4.88 -2.20 -19.34
C ALA A 133 5.21 -2.81 -17.97
N GLU A 134 5.39 -1.96 -16.95
CA GLU A 134 5.64 -2.39 -15.57
C GLU A 134 4.43 -3.12 -14.99
N ALA A 135 3.20 -2.63 -15.27
CA ALA A 135 1.98 -3.28 -14.82
C ALA A 135 1.84 -4.71 -15.39
N VAL A 136 2.10 -4.90 -16.68
CA VAL A 136 2.10 -6.22 -17.33
C VAL A 136 3.19 -7.12 -16.74
N ARG A 137 4.39 -6.59 -16.51
CA ARG A 137 5.48 -7.31 -15.85
C ARG A 137 5.08 -7.78 -14.45
N SER A 138 4.39 -6.93 -13.69
CA SER A 138 3.90 -7.27 -12.35
C SER A 138 2.80 -8.34 -12.40
N LEU A 139 1.86 -8.23 -13.33
CA LEU A 139 0.80 -9.22 -13.52
C LEU A 139 1.34 -10.59 -13.95
N HIS A 140 2.38 -10.64 -14.80
CA HIS A 140 3.03 -11.89 -15.19
C HIS A 140 3.87 -12.53 -14.09
N ALA A 141 4.25 -11.80 -13.05
CA ALA A 141 5.02 -12.32 -11.92
C ALA A 141 4.16 -13.08 -10.90
N THR A 142 2.85 -13.10 -11.07
CA THR A 142 1.90 -13.82 -10.23
C THR A 142 0.86 -14.53 -11.08
N ASP A 143 0.34 -15.66 -10.59
CA ASP A 143 -0.79 -16.39 -11.18
C ASP A 143 -2.16 -15.90 -10.67
N CYS A 144 -2.16 -14.89 -9.77
CA CYS A 144 -3.38 -14.31 -9.23
C CYS A 144 -4.09 -13.42 -10.27
N ARG A 145 -5.40 -13.40 -10.19
CA ARG A 145 -6.24 -12.56 -11.05
C ARG A 145 -6.21 -11.10 -10.66
N TYR A 146 -6.12 -10.83 -9.37
CA TYR A 146 -6.15 -9.49 -8.81
C TYR A 146 -4.85 -9.21 -8.04
N THR A 147 -4.10 -8.19 -8.47
CA THR A 147 -2.92 -7.69 -7.78
C THR A 147 -3.22 -6.30 -7.23
N PHE A 148 -2.94 -6.10 -5.96
CA PHE A 148 -3.10 -4.80 -5.31
C PHE A 148 -1.74 -4.30 -4.87
N CYS A 149 -1.41 -3.04 -5.21
CA CYS A 149 -0.19 -2.38 -4.76
C CYS A 149 -0.42 -0.89 -4.46
N GLY A 150 0.49 -0.28 -3.71
CA GLY A 150 0.54 1.13 -3.38
C GLY A 150 1.72 1.82 -4.07
N HIS A 151 2.55 2.54 -3.28
CA HIS A 151 3.84 3.12 -3.63
C HIS A 151 3.80 4.28 -4.64
N MET A 152 2.84 4.29 -5.58
CA MET A 152 2.67 5.34 -6.59
C MET A 152 2.01 6.61 -6.04
N HIS A 153 1.18 6.48 -5.01
CA HIS A 153 0.35 7.53 -4.42
C HIS A 153 -0.67 8.17 -5.39
N GLU A 154 -0.91 7.53 -6.53
CA GLU A 154 -1.88 7.97 -7.53
C GLU A 154 -2.83 6.80 -7.85
N PRO A 155 -4.16 6.98 -7.77
CA PRO A 155 -5.10 5.91 -8.04
C PRO A 155 -5.07 5.52 -9.51
N LYS A 156 -4.87 4.22 -9.78
CA LYS A 156 -4.84 3.70 -11.16
C LYS A 156 -5.23 2.23 -11.22
N LEU A 157 -5.93 1.87 -12.29
CA LEU A 157 -6.22 0.48 -12.62
C LEU A 157 -5.58 0.10 -13.94
N PHE A 158 -4.95 -1.07 -13.95
CA PHE A 158 -4.44 -1.73 -15.15
C PHE A 158 -5.14 -3.07 -15.34
N HIS A 159 -5.28 -3.50 -16.57
CA HIS A 159 -5.80 -4.83 -16.88
C HIS A 159 -5.05 -5.48 -18.03
N LEU A 160 -5.00 -6.80 -17.99
CA LEU A 160 -4.43 -7.66 -19.03
C LEU A 160 -5.46 -8.71 -19.45
N SER A 161 -5.78 -8.78 -20.73
CA SER A 161 -6.66 -9.82 -21.26
C SER A 161 -5.90 -11.12 -21.56
N GLY A 162 -6.62 -12.24 -21.65
CA GLY A 162 -6.02 -13.54 -22.01
C GLY A 162 -5.33 -13.61 -23.37
N ILE A 163 -5.56 -12.61 -24.25
CA ILE A 163 -4.86 -12.47 -25.55
C ILE A 163 -3.71 -11.45 -25.49
N GLY A 164 -3.26 -11.07 -24.27
CA GLY A 164 -2.13 -10.16 -24.08
C GLY A 164 -2.42 -8.68 -24.30
N LYS A 165 -3.69 -8.27 -24.46
CA LYS A 165 -4.04 -6.85 -24.63
C LYS A 165 -4.13 -6.16 -23.27
N ALA A 166 -3.23 -5.20 -23.03
CA ALA A 166 -3.20 -4.38 -21.82
C ALA A 166 -3.93 -3.04 -22.01
N GLY A 167 -4.52 -2.55 -20.93
CA GLY A 167 -5.12 -1.20 -20.84
C GLY A 167 -5.01 -0.64 -19.43
N ASP A 168 -5.24 0.66 -19.29
CA ASP A 168 -5.27 1.36 -18.02
C ASP A 168 -6.28 2.50 -18.04
N PHE A 169 -6.71 2.89 -16.84
CA PHE A 169 -7.54 4.09 -16.62
C PHE A 169 -7.44 4.57 -15.17
N VAL A 170 -7.78 5.83 -14.97
CA VAL A 170 -7.92 6.43 -13.63
C VAL A 170 -9.34 6.18 -13.13
N PRO A 171 -9.55 5.60 -11.95
CA PRO A 171 -10.87 5.38 -11.41
C PRO A 171 -11.54 6.72 -11.02
N THR A 172 -12.85 6.81 -11.24
CA THR A 172 -13.64 7.93 -10.73
C THR A 172 -14.06 7.63 -9.30
N PRO A 173 -13.77 8.49 -8.32
CA PRO A 173 -14.19 8.29 -6.93
C PRO A 173 -15.71 8.09 -6.80
N GLY A 174 -16.11 7.16 -5.94
CA GLY A 174 -17.52 6.83 -5.70
C GLY A 174 -18.22 6.01 -6.80
N VAL A 175 -17.54 5.72 -7.90
CA VAL A 175 -18.09 4.92 -9.00
C VAL A 175 -17.63 3.47 -8.88
N ALA A 176 -18.58 2.53 -8.78
CA ALA A 176 -18.27 1.11 -8.76
C ALA A 176 -17.72 0.63 -10.12
N ILE A 177 -16.58 -0.03 -10.09
CA ILE A 177 -15.89 -0.54 -11.28
C ILE A 177 -15.94 -2.07 -11.27
N PRO A 178 -16.60 -2.70 -12.25
CA PRO A 178 -16.59 -4.15 -12.35
C PRO A 178 -15.21 -4.65 -12.80
N LEU A 179 -14.69 -5.66 -12.09
CA LEU A 179 -13.43 -6.33 -12.42
C LEU A 179 -13.72 -7.76 -12.91
N PRO A 180 -14.08 -7.94 -14.20
CA PRO A 180 -14.49 -9.22 -14.71
C PRO A 180 -13.38 -10.29 -14.68
N PRO A 181 -13.73 -11.55 -14.37
CA PRO A 181 -12.77 -12.62 -14.06
C PRO A 181 -11.99 -13.14 -15.28
N HIS A 182 -12.31 -12.74 -16.50
CA HIS A 182 -11.59 -13.15 -17.72
C HIS A 182 -10.35 -12.28 -18.00
N ARG A 183 -9.98 -11.37 -17.08
CA ARG A 183 -8.78 -10.52 -17.14
C ARG A 183 -8.00 -10.61 -15.84
N GLN A 184 -6.69 -10.33 -15.92
CA GLN A 184 -5.92 -9.98 -14.75
C GLN A 184 -6.04 -8.45 -14.51
N TRP A 185 -6.06 -8.07 -13.22
CA TRP A 185 -6.20 -6.70 -12.80
C TRP A 185 -5.09 -6.31 -11.82
N LEU A 186 -4.51 -5.13 -12.02
CA LEU A 186 -3.63 -4.50 -11.06
C LEU A 186 -4.28 -3.20 -10.61
N VAL A 187 -4.46 -3.07 -9.31
CA VAL A 187 -5.18 -1.96 -8.67
C VAL A 187 -4.22 -1.20 -7.77
N ILE A 188 -4.10 0.10 -8.03
CA ILE A 188 -3.39 1.05 -7.18
C ILE A 188 -4.46 1.96 -6.58
N PRO A 189 -4.76 1.89 -5.26
CA PRO A 189 -5.86 2.66 -4.69
C PRO A 189 -5.55 4.15 -4.49
N GLY A 190 -4.28 4.55 -4.52
CA GLY A 190 -3.84 5.91 -4.26
C GLY A 190 -2.96 6.00 -3.02
N SER A 191 -3.18 6.97 -2.15
CA SER A 191 -2.48 7.12 -0.86
C SER A 191 -3.39 7.76 0.18
N VAL A 192 -3.38 7.21 1.39
CA VAL A 192 -4.11 7.81 2.52
C VAL A 192 -3.37 9.04 3.06
N GLY A 193 -2.07 8.92 3.31
CA GLY A 193 -1.31 9.92 4.04
C GLY A 193 -0.62 10.98 3.18
N GLN A 194 -0.34 10.65 1.89
CA GLN A 194 0.39 11.56 0.99
C GLN A 194 -0.05 11.39 -0.47
N PRO A 195 -1.27 11.76 -0.85
CA PRO A 195 -1.73 11.69 -2.24
C PRO A 195 -0.87 12.58 -3.16
N ARG A 196 -0.62 12.11 -4.40
CA ARG A 196 0.19 12.82 -5.42
C ARG A 196 -0.57 13.10 -6.71
N ASP A 197 -1.85 12.82 -6.74
CA ASP A 197 -2.76 13.07 -7.87
C ASP A 197 -3.29 14.52 -7.94
N GLY A 198 -2.81 15.40 -7.05
CA GLY A 198 -3.27 16.78 -6.93
C GLY A 198 -4.55 16.95 -6.11
N ASN A 199 -5.13 15.87 -5.59
CA ASN A 199 -6.28 15.88 -4.70
C ASN A 199 -5.79 15.62 -3.25
N PRO A 200 -6.00 16.55 -2.30
CA PRO A 200 -5.56 16.36 -0.91
C PRO A 200 -6.45 15.37 -0.13
N ALA A 201 -7.53 14.89 -0.71
CA ALA A 201 -8.38 13.90 -0.04
C ALA A 201 -7.67 12.54 0.03
N ALA A 202 -7.74 11.90 1.20
CA ALA A 202 -7.23 10.55 1.40
C ALA A 202 -8.02 9.52 0.54
N CYS A 203 -7.32 8.61 -0.11
CA CYS A 203 -7.89 7.53 -0.92
C CYS A 203 -7.35 6.17 -0.50
#